data_e8d6fdab794408bde01bd930da14e6aa
#
_entry.id   e8d6fdab794408bde01bd930da14e6aa
#
_cell.length_a   1.000
_cell.length_b   1.000
_cell.length_c   1.000
_cell.angle_alpha   90.00
_cell.angle_beta   90.00
_cell.angle_gamma   90.00
#
_symmetry.space_group_name_H-M   'P 1'
#
loop_
_entity.id
_entity.type
_entity.pdbx_description
1 polymer ?
#
loop_
_entity_poly.entity_id
_entity_poly.type
_entity_poly.pdbx_seq_one_letter_code
_entity_poly.pdbx_strand_id
1 'polypeptide(L)'
;MVFVQEGALVTAREQILALRRIIEEAVNFQLPCVISFIDFSKAFDCIFRSHLPEILASYGFPTKIIKAIMSLYINTKAKVLTPEGTTLEFLTNLGILQGDVLAPLIFIIVLDFILRLAIGPRDGFQVGNNNIADFDFADDIAAVTNSIAENSRLCQSISDIAGRYGLLINIDKTKYMFYNIPRPVNSDERVFVNGKPLEEVNDFKYLGSYIASTSRDINVRKGLAWKALQSLDVFWKSDMSKKIKTKIFRTAVEPVLLYGAETWTLKKADIRALDGVYTRMLRRVFGISWKSHTPNSVLYGNIPPVTDTIKTRRLRFAGHVYRLQDQPAQQLLFWQPSYGRRYQGRPHKTFPDVLQEDTGLEPDKIRLLMSDRDKWREALTRNSFHSNGST
;
A
#
# COMPACT_ATOMS: atom_id res chain seq x y z
N MET A 1 2.68 -12.77 8.14
CA MET A 1 1.77 -13.87 7.78
C MET A 1 0.95 -13.44 6.60
N VAL A 2 1.49 -13.58 5.40
CA VAL A 2 0.87 -13.05 4.21
C VAL A 2 0.90 -14.12 3.14
N PHE A 3 -0.18 -14.30 2.45
CA PHE A 3 -0.39 -15.00 1.21
C PHE A 3 -0.90 -16.44 1.19
N VAL A 4 -0.90 -17.22 2.27
CA VAL A 4 -1.55 -18.54 2.20
C VAL A 4 -2.37 -18.80 3.46
N GLN A 5 -3.32 -17.94 3.75
CA GLN A 5 -4.50 -18.34 4.51
C GLN A 5 -5.69 -18.32 3.56
N GLU A 6 -6.40 -19.42 3.51
CA GLU A 6 -7.52 -19.75 2.65
C GLU A 6 -8.29 -18.55 2.06
N GLY A 7 -8.04 -18.24 0.79
CA GLY A 7 -9.03 -17.61 -0.07
C GLY A 7 -8.99 -16.13 -0.33
N ALA A 8 -8.16 -15.29 0.30
CA ALA A 8 -8.13 -13.86 -0.01
C ALA A 8 -6.70 -13.36 -0.30
N LEU A 9 -6.45 -12.95 -1.54
CA LEU A 9 -5.25 -12.21 -1.92
C LEU A 9 -5.29 -10.83 -1.26
N VAL A 10 -4.33 -10.55 -0.38
CA VAL A 10 -4.15 -9.21 0.21
C VAL A 10 -3.74 -8.24 -0.88
N THR A 11 -4.39 -7.10 -0.95
CA THR A 11 -4.07 -6.06 -1.94
C THR A 11 -3.18 -4.98 -1.35
N ALA A 12 -2.41 -4.28 -2.21
CA ALA A 12 -1.59 -3.14 -1.79
C ALA A 12 -2.39 -2.07 -1.01
N ARG A 13 -3.68 -1.90 -1.31
CA ARG A 13 -4.55 -0.91 -0.63
C ARG A 13 -4.86 -1.30 0.83
N GLU A 14 -4.97 -2.58 1.11
CA GLU A 14 -5.20 -3.11 2.47
C GLU A 14 -3.97 -2.87 3.34
N GLN A 15 -2.77 -3.11 2.82
CA GLN A 15 -1.51 -2.83 3.51
C GLN A 15 -1.33 -1.32 3.75
N ILE A 16 -1.61 -0.49 2.75
CA ILE A 16 -1.57 0.97 2.90
C ILE A 16 -2.57 1.44 3.98
N LEU A 17 -3.80 0.91 3.99
CA LEU A 17 -4.80 1.26 5.00
C LEU A 17 -4.33 0.85 6.39
N ALA A 18 -3.88 -0.39 6.55
CA ALA A 18 -3.44 -0.94 7.82
C ALA A 18 -2.31 -0.09 8.44
N LEU A 19 -1.30 0.24 7.63
CA LEU A 19 -0.18 1.06 8.09
C LEU A 19 -0.61 2.50 8.42
N ARG A 20 -1.49 3.11 7.61
CA ARG A 20 -2.07 4.42 7.93
C ARG A 20 -2.86 4.40 9.22
N ARG A 21 -3.62 3.32 9.50
CA ARG A 21 -4.38 3.18 10.75
C ARG A 21 -3.47 3.13 11.98
N ILE A 22 -2.35 2.38 11.91
CA ILE A 22 -1.35 2.39 12.99
C ILE A 22 -0.82 3.81 13.22
N ILE A 23 -0.44 4.52 12.16
CA ILE A 23 0.08 5.88 12.26
C ILE A 23 -0.97 6.85 12.85
N GLU A 24 -2.24 6.78 12.39
CA GLU A 24 -3.33 7.60 12.91
C GLU A 24 -3.51 7.41 14.42
N GLU A 25 -3.53 6.15 14.89
CA GLU A 25 -3.71 5.85 16.31
C GLU A 25 -2.45 6.16 17.13
N ALA A 26 -1.26 5.89 16.58
CA ALA A 26 -0.01 6.25 17.24
C ALA A 26 0.06 7.77 17.49
N VAL A 27 -0.32 8.59 16.51
CA VAL A 27 -0.34 10.06 16.67
C VAL A 27 -1.43 10.51 17.65
N ASN A 28 -2.65 9.95 17.56
CA ASN A 28 -3.78 10.37 18.41
C ASN A 28 -3.63 9.97 19.88
N PHE A 29 -2.95 8.84 20.14
CA PHE A 29 -2.75 8.32 21.50
C PHE A 29 -1.32 8.45 22.00
N GLN A 30 -0.47 9.20 21.26
CA GLN A 30 0.94 9.39 21.59
C GLN A 30 1.70 8.08 21.84
N LEU A 31 1.39 7.04 21.06
CA LEU A 31 2.06 5.77 21.18
C LEU A 31 3.41 5.81 20.46
N PRO A 32 4.47 5.26 21.06
CA PRO A 32 5.73 5.08 20.38
C PRO A 32 5.56 4.09 19.23
N CYS A 33 6.01 4.45 18.04
CA CYS A 33 5.91 3.62 16.85
C CYS A 33 7.11 3.87 15.95
N VAL A 34 7.79 2.80 15.52
CA VAL A 34 8.90 2.84 14.56
C VAL A 34 8.56 1.94 13.40
N ILE A 35 8.73 2.45 12.18
CA ILE A 35 8.42 1.74 10.95
C ILE A 35 9.67 1.75 10.06
N SER A 36 10.22 0.58 9.74
CA SER A 36 11.31 0.43 8.77
C SER A 36 10.79 -0.18 7.46
N PHE A 37 11.15 0.44 6.35
CA PHE A 37 10.84 -0.02 5.00
C PHE A 37 12.06 -0.71 4.45
N ILE A 38 12.00 -2.03 4.36
CA ILE A 38 13.12 -2.90 3.98
C ILE A 38 13.08 -3.15 2.49
N ASP A 39 14.20 -2.87 1.80
CA ASP A 39 14.44 -3.16 0.39
C ASP A 39 15.53 -4.21 0.27
N PHE A 40 15.36 -5.20 -0.61
CA PHE A 40 16.40 -6.19 -0.88
C PHE A 40 17.17 -5.86 -2.15
N SER A 41 18.48 -6.13 -2.12
CA SER A 41 19.34 -5.97 -3.28
C SER A 41 19.13 -7.10 -4.28
N LYS A 42 18.63 -6.79 -5.49
CA LYS A 42 18.46 -7.79 -6.57
C LYS A 42 17.74 -9.07 -6.11
N ALA A 43 16.64 -8.92 -5.37
CA ALA A 43 15.94 -9.97 -4.66
C ALA A 43 15.74 -11.27 -5.49
N PHE A 44 15.25 -11.14 -6.74
CA PHE A 44 15.02 -12.29 -7.62
C PHE A 44 16.31 -12.99 -8.08
N ASP A 45 17.42 -12.27 -8.18
CA ASP A 45 18.66 -12.77 -8.76
C ASP A 45 19.59 -13.46 -7.74
N CYS A 46 19.33 -13.28 -6.43
CA CYS A 46 20.26 -13.67 -5.37
C CYS A 46 19.86 -14.93 -4.60
N ILE A 47 18.62 -15.42 -4.72
CA ILE A 47 18.12 -16.57 -3.97
C ILE A 47 18.99 -17.82 -4.23
N PHE A 48 19.39 -18.49 -3.15
CA PHE A 48 20.11 -19.75 -3.23
C PHE A 48 19.17 -20.89 -3.59
N ARG A 49 19.24 -21.38 -4.83
CA ARG A 49 18.40 -22.47 -5.36
C ARG A 49 18.50 -23.75 -4.56
N SER A 50 19.64 -23.98 -3.89
CA SER A 50 19.88 -25.17 -3.05
C SER A 50 18.88 -25.31 -1.90
N HIS A 51 18.30 -24.21 -1.42
CA HIS A 51 17.33 -24.22 -0.32
C HIS A 51 15.87 -24.34 -0.79
N LEU A 52 15.59 -24.14 -2.09
CA LEU A 52 14.23 -24.20 -2.61
C LEU A 52 13.52 -25.54 -2.33
N PRO A 53 14.17 -26.72 -2.47
CA PRO A 53 13.50 -27.99 -2.16
C PRO A 53 13.01 -28.10 -0.72
N GLU A 54 13.84 -27.68 0.24
CA GLU A 54 13.49 -27.68 1.66
C GLU A 54 12.35 -26.71 1.97
N ILE A 55 12.44 -25.48 1.46
CA ILE A 55 11.41 -24.46 1.61
C ILE A 55 10.08 -24.95 1.04
N LEU A 56 10.04 -25.44 -0.20
CA LEU A 56 8.82 -25.94 -0.83
C LEU A 56 8.24 -27.15 -0.08
N ALA A 57 9.10 -28.04 0.45
CA ALA A 57 8.64 -29.16 1.26
C ALA A 57 7.98 -28.71 2.56
N SER A 58 8.49 -27.66 3.22
CA SER A 58 7.90 -27.10 4.44
C SER A 58 6.50 -26.51 4.22
N TYR A 59 6.16 -26.10 2.98
CA TYR A 59 4.82 -25.67 2.56
C TYR A 59 3.93 -26.82 2.04
N GLY A 60 4.38 -28.08 2.20
CA GLY A 60 3.58 -29.24 1.82
C GLY A 60 3.57 -29.58 0.32
N PHE A 61 4.49 -29.02 -0.47
CA PHE A 61 4.58 -29.38 -1.88
C PHE A 61 5.00 -30.85 -2.04
N PRO A 62 4.29 -31.65 -2.85
CA PRO A 62 4.67 -33.03 -3.14
C PRO A 62 6.05 -33.11 -3.81
N THR A 63 6.84 -34.14 -3.47
CA THR A 63 8.21 -34.33 -4.01
C THR A 63 8.26 -34.32 -5.55
N LYS A 64 7.20 -34.80 -6.23
CA LYS A 64 7.14 -34.79 -7.71
C LYS A 64 7.07 -33.36 -8.24
N ILE A 65 6.29 -32.48 -7.58
CA ILE A 65 6.17 -31.07 -7.95
C ILE A 65 7.47 -30.33 -7.69
N ILE A 66 8.10 -30.56 -6.52
CA ILE A 66 9.41 -29.98 -6.19
C ILE A 66 10.45 -30.35 -7.26
N LYS A 67 10.54 -31.64 -7.64
CA LYS A 67 11.44 -32.08 -8.71
C LYS A 67 11.15 -31.42 -10.04
N ALA A 68 9.87 -31.25 -10.40
CA ALA A 68 9.48 -30.55 -11.63
C ALA A 68 9.89 -29.08 -11.61
N ILE A 69 9.66 -28.36 -10.48
CA ILE A 69 10.10 -26.98 -10.31
C ILE A 69 11.62 -26.89 -10.41
N MET A 70 12.35 -27.74 -9.70
CA MET A 70 13.81 -27.75 -9.71
C MET A 70 14.41 -28.06 -11.07
N SER A 71 13.73 -28.87 -11.90
CA SER A 71 14.19 -29.16 -13.26
C SER A 71 14.26 -27.93 -14.16
N LEU A 72 13.43 -26.89 -13.90
CA LEU A 72 13.47 -25.61 -14.61
C LEU A 72 14.76 -24.80 -14.33
N TYR A 73 15.41 -25.08 -13.21
CA TYR A 73 16.61 -24.37 -12.77
C TYR A 73 17.92 -25.12 -13.05
N ILE A 74 17.86 -26.34 -13.63
CA ILE A 74 19.04 -27.12 -14.01
C ILE A 74 19.63 -26.54 -15.30
N ASN A 75 20.94 -26.27 -15.30
CA ASN A 75 21.69 -25.79 -16.48
C ASN A 75 21.09 -24.52 -17.13
N THR A 76 20.53 -23.63 -16.30
CA THR A 76 20.03 -22.35 -16.84
C THR A 76 21.17 -21.51 -17.37
N LYS A 77 21.00 -21.02 -18.61
CA LYS A 77 21.99 -20.20 -19.31
C LYS A 77 21.43 -18.82 -19.60
N ALA A 78 22.28 -17.83 -19.59
CA ALA A 78 21.95 -16.46 -19.97
C ALA A 78 22.94 -15.93 -21.03
N LYS A 79 22.46 -14.95 -21.80
CA LYS A 79 23.27 -14.12 -22.74
C LYS A 79 22.92 -12.66 -22.48
N VAL A 80 23.90 -11.79 -22.63
CA VAL A 80 23.66 -10.34 -22.57
C VAL A 80 23.61 -9.81 -24.00
N LEU A 81 22.53 -9.10 -24.31
CA LEU A 81 22.39 -8.34 -25.56
C LEU A 81 23.03 -6.98 -25.37
N THR A 82 24.04 -6.67 -26.16
CA THR A 82 24.70 -5.38 -26.20
C THR A 82 24.48 -4.72 -27.57
N PRO A 83 24.68 -3.40 -27.71
CA PRO A 83 24.61 -2.73 -29.01
C PRO A 83 25.59 -3.31 -30.04
N GLU A 84 26.68 -3.92 -29.56
CA GLU A 84 27.76 -4.50 -30.38
C GLU A 84 27.52 -6.00 -30.72
N GLY A 85 26.49 -6.61 -30.15
CA GLY A 85 26.16 -8.03 -30.37
C GLY A 85 25.73 -8.77 -29.10
N THR A 86 25.78 -10.09 -29.18
CA THR A 86 25.37 -10.97 -28.05
C THR A 86 26.62 -11.62 -27.46
N THR A 87 26.70 -11.63 -26.11
CA THR A 87 27.79 -12.33 -25.41
C THR A 87 27.71 -13.85 -25.59
N LEU A 88 28.80 -14.54 -25.24
CA LEU A 88 28.77 -15.99 -25.06
C LEU A 88 27.78 -16.38 -23.94
N GLU A 89 27.25 -17.60 -24.04
CA GLU A 89 26.39 -18.16 -22.98
C GLU A 89 27.18 -18.37 -21.70
N PHE A 90 26.58 -18.03 -20.56
CA PHE A 90 27.12 -18.35 -19.24
C PHE A 90 26.03 -18.99 -18.36
N LEU A 91 26.47 -19.85 -17.44
CA LEU A 91 25.56 -20.52 -16.50
C LEU A 91 25.12 -19.55 -15.39
N THR A 92 23.84 -19.60 -15.05
CA THR A 92 23.27 -18.89 -13.90
C THR A 92 22.88 -19.91 -12.82
N ASN A 93 23.60 -19.89 -11.69
CA ASN A 93 23.41 -20.85 -10.60
C ASN A 93 22.60 -20.28 -9.42
N LEU A 94 22.30 -19.01 -9.45
CA LEU A 94 21.58 -18.27 -8.41
C LEU A 94 20.30 -17.66 -8.98
N GLY A 95 19.41 -17.29 -8.06
CA GLY A 95 18.21 -16.56 -8.36
C GLY A 95 17.10 -17.38 -9.02
N ILE A 96 15.94 -16.80 -9.10
CA ILE A 96 14.77 -17.32 -9.82
C ILE A 96 14.61 -16.58 -11.14
N LEU A 97 14.14 -17.30 -12.18
CA LEU A 97 14.12 -16.78 -13.53
C LEU A 97 13.10 -15.63 -13.68
N GLN A 98 13.59 -14.42 -13.86
CA GLN A 98 12.73 -13.25 -14.14
C GLN A 98 11.98 -13.46 -15.46
N GLY A 99 10.64 -13.28 -15.41
CA GLY A 99 9.75 -13.52 -16.56
C GLY A 99 9.13 -14.92 -16.61
N ASP A 100 9.56 -15.84 -15.76
CA ASP A 100 8.84 -17.11 -15.52
C ASP A 100 7.58 -16.85 -14.69
N VAL A 101 6.49 -17.53 -15.04
CA VAL A 101 5.19 -17.41 -14.35
C VAL A 101 5.27 -17.90 -12.88
N LEU A 102 6.15 -18.86 -12.58
CA LEU A 102 6.36 -19.40 -11.23
C LEU A 102 7.27 -18.53 -10.36
N ALA A 103 8.14 -17.71 -10.96
CA ALA A 103 9.15 -16.95 -10.22
C ALA A 103 8.54 -16.04 -9.14
N PRO A 104 7.47 -15.24 -9.38
CA PRO A 104 6.86 -14.45 -8.32
C PRO A 104 6.30 -15.28 -7.18
N LEU A 105 5.70 -16.44 -7.47
CA LEU A 105 5.15 -17.33 -6.44
C LEU A 105 6.26 -17.94 -5.58
N ILE A 106 7.34 -18.42 -6.21
CA ILE A 106 8.51 -18.98 -5.50
C ILE A 106 9.13 -17.89 -4.62
N PHE A 107 9.27 -16.67 -5.13
CA PHE A 107 9.81 -15.55 -4.37
C PHE A 107 8.99 -15.28 -3.10
N ILE A 108 7.67 -15.20 -3.23
CA ILE A 108 6.76 -14.96 -2.09
C ILE A 108 6.88 -16.08 -1.06
N ILE A 109 6.94 -17.35 -1.49
CA ILE A 109 7.11 -18.50 -0.59
C ILE A 109 8.44 -18.42 0.16
N VAL A 110 9.53 -18.07 -0.52
CA VAL A 110 10.85 -17.91 0.11
C VAL A 110 10.84 -16.77 1.12
N LEU A 111 10.23 -15.64 0.74
CA LEU A 111 10.15 -14.48 1.62
C LEU A 111 9.29 -14.75 2.86
N ASP A 112 8.10 -15.33 2.71
CA ASP A 112 7.24 -15.73 3.83
C ASP A 112 7.95 -16.72 4.76
N PHE A 113 8.70 -17.67 4.20
CA PHE A 113 9.52 -18.59 4.98
C PHE A 113 10.58 -17.86 5.81
N ILE A 114 11.29 -16.92 5.22
CA ILE A 114 12.29 -16.09 5.89
C ILE A 114 11.67 -15.28 7.02
N LEU A 115 10.55 -14.59 6.76
CA LEU A 115 9.87 -13.77 7.75
C LEU A 115 9.33 -14.59 8.91
N ARG A 116 8.77 -15.77 8.67
CA ARG A 116 8.35 -16.71 9.73
C ARG A 116 9.48 -17.17 10.64
N LEU A 117 10.69 -17.30 10.10
CA LEU A 117 11.87 -17.65 10.90
C LEU A 117 12.45 -16.44 11.65
N ALA A 118 12.35 -15.24 11.07
CA ALA A 118 12.97 -14.03 11.59
C ALA A 118 12.13 -13.32 12.65
N ILE A 119 10.80 -13.42 12.56
CA ILE A 119 9.85 -12.70 13.40
C ILE A 119 9.34 -13.59 14.51
N GLY A 120 9.61 -13.19 15.74
CA GLY A 120 9.15 -13.89 16.93
C GLY A 120 7.70 -13.47 17.34
N PRO A 121 7.03 -14.28 18.17
CA PRO A 121 5.63 -14.04 18.56
C PRO A 121 5.43 -12.77 19.43
N ARG A 122 6.52 -12.19 19.95
CA ARG A 122 6.49 -10.96 20.76
C ARG A 122 6.98 -9.74 20.00
N ASP A 123 7.44 -9.91 18.77
CA ASP A 123 7.89 -8.80 17.96
C ASP A 123 6.70 -8.03 17.40
N GLY A 124 6.88 -6.73 17.19
CA GLY A 124 5.92 -5.91 16.49
C GLY A 124 5.20 -4.86 17.36
N PHE A 125 4.29 -4.16 16.73
CA PHE A 125 3.45 -3.14 17.33
C PHE A 125 2.20 -3.77 17.94
N GLN A 126 1.90 -3.43 19.20
CA GLN A 126 0.77 -4.02 19.93
C GLN A 126 -0.58 -3.48 19.43
N VAL A 127 -1.45 -4.38 18.99
CA VAL A 127 -2.81 -4.11 18.54
C VAL A 127 -3.77 -5.00 19.33
N GLY A 128 -4.41 -4.46 20.37
CA GLY A 128 -5.21 -5.24 21.30
C GLY A 128 -4.35 -6.31 21.99
N ASN A 129 -4.71 -7.56 21.82
CA ASN A 129 -3.98 -8.71 22.39
C ASN A 129 -2.94 -9.31 21.41
N ASN A 130 -2.84 -8.80 20.22
CA ASN A 130 -1.95 -9.28 19.17
C ASN A 130 -0.80 -8.30 18.92
N ASN A 131 0.30 -8.81 18.37
CA ASN A 131 1.37 -7.99 17.83
C ASN A 131 1.37 -8.09 16.30
N ILE A 132 1.55 -6.97 15.63
CA ILE A 132 1.73 -6.89 14.18
C ILE A 132 3.15 -6.41 13.94
N ALA A 133 4.01 -7.30 13.43
CA ALA A 133 5.43 -7.02 13.25
C ALA A 133 5.76 -6.48 11.86
N ASP A 134 5.01 -6.88 10.86
CA ASP A 134 5.29 -6.58 9.47
C ASP A 134 4.03 -6.39 8.63
N PHE A 135 4.21 -5.64 7.57
CA PHE A 135 3.31 -5.53 6.42
C PHE A 135 4.16 -5.78 5.19
N ASP A 136 3.90 -6.88 4.52
CA ASP A 136 4.65 -7.29 3.34
C ASP A 136 3.73 -7.36 2.10
N PHE A 137 4.28 -6.98 0.99
CA PHE A 137 3.65 -7.10 -0.32
C PHE A 137 4.74 -7.33 -1.38
N ALA A 138 4.90 -8.57 -1.81
CA ALA A 138 6.01 -9.02 -2.64
C ALA A 138 7.36 -8.74 -1.93
N ASP A 139 8.22 -7.92 -2.51
CA ASP A 139 9.53 -7.53 -1.99
C ASP A 139 9.50 -6.28 -1.07
N ASP A 140 8.39 -5.55 -1.02
CA ASP A 140 8.21 -4.38 -0.17
C ASP A 140 7.77 -4.78 1.25
N ILE A 141 8.64 -4.69 2.25
CA ILE A 141 8.35 -5.01 3.65
C ILE A 141 8.37 -3.73 4.50
N ALA A 142 7.33 -3.57 5.34
CA ALA A 142 7.31 -2.55 6.37
C ALA A 142 7.32 -3.22 7.76
N ALA A 143 8.45 -3.19 8.47
CA ALA A 143 8.60 -3.71 9.83
C ALA A 143 8.18 -2.66 10.85
N VAL A 144 7.26 -3.00 11.76
CA VAL A 144 6.65 -2.07 12.72
C VAL A 144 6.90 -2.54 14.14
N THR A 145 7.35 -1.62 15.02
CA THR A 145 7.67 -1.92 16.43
C THR A 145 7.37 -0.72 17.33
N ASN A 146 7.54 -0.89 18.65
CA ASN A 146 7.29 0.16 19.63
C ASN A 146 8.56 0.96 20.01
N SER A 147 9.75 0.54 19.60
CA SER A 147 11.00 1.25 19.94
C SER A 147 12.06 1.07 18.85
N ILE A 148 13.04 2.00 18.82
CA ILE A 148 14.18 1.95 17.89
C ILE A 148 15.02 0.69 18.13
N ALA A 149 15.23 0.31 19.39
CA ALA A 149 16.00 -0.88 19.76
C ALA A 149 15.31 -2.18 19.28
N GLU A 150 13.99 -2.28 19.43
CA GLU A 150 13.21 -3.40 18.89
C GLU A 150 13.27 -3.45 17.37
N ASN A 151 13.11 -2.30 16.74
CA ASN A 151 13.15 -2.22 15.28
C ASN A 151 14.52 -2.63 14.73
N SER A 152 15.61 -2.19 15.36
CA SER A 152 16.96 -2.62 15.00
C SER A 152 17.15 -4.14 15.16
N ARG A 153 16.66 -4.73 16.25
CA ARG A 153 16.72 -6.20 16.47
C ARG A 153 15.92 -6.95 15.40
N LEU A 154 14.71 -6.50 15.12
CA LEU A 154 13.84 -7.11 14.11
C LEU A 154 14.46 -7.03 12.71
N CYS A 155 14.92 -5.85 12.29
CA CYS A 155 15.60 -5.68 11.01
C CYS A 155 16.89 -6.50 10.91
N GLN A 156 17.68 -6.62 12.01
CA GLN A 156 18.86 -7.46 12.06
C GLN A 156 18.49 -8.94 11.94
N SER A 157 17.47 -9.41 12.67
CA SER A 157 16.98 -10.80 12.55
C SER A 157 16.54 -11.13 11.11
N ILE A 158 15.80 -10.24 10.47
CA ILE A 158 15.40 -10.39 9.06
C ILE A 158 16.67 -10.45 8.17
N SER A 159 17.65 -9.56 8.40
CA SER A 159 18.91 -9.56 7.63
C SER A 159 19.69 -10.86 7.76
N ASP A 160 19.82 -11.35 8.99
CA ASP A 160 20.61 -12.56 9.29
C ASP A 160 19.97 -13.81 8.68
N ILE A 161 18.65 -13.93 8.80
CA ILE A 161 17.93 -15.07 8.22
C ILE A 161 17.92 -14.94 6.68
N ALA A 162 17.57 -13.79 6.14
CA ALA A 162 17.53 -13.56 4.70
C ALA A 162 18.89 -13.85 4.02
N GLY A 163 19.99 -13.46 4.67
CA GLY A 163 21.35 -13.71 4.19
C GLY A 163 21.68 -15.21 4.03
N ARG A 164 21.11 -16.09 4.86
CA ARG A 164 21.28 -17.55 4.73
C ARG A 164 20.63 -18.10 3.45
N TYR A 165 19.62 -17.43 2.93
CA TYR A 165 18.90 -17.81 1.71
C TYR A 165 19.29 -16.97 0.47
N GLY A 166 20.32 -16.11 0.63
CA GLY A 166 20.89 -15.31 -0.46
C GLY A 166 20.29 -13.90 -0.60
N LEU A 167 19.32 -13.52 0.23
CA LEU A 167 18.72 -12.18 0.18
C LEU A 167 19.50 -11.20 1.08
N LEU A 168 19.95 -10.10 0.51
CA LEU A 168 20.71 -9.07 1.22
C LEU A 168 19.90 -7.77 1.29
N ILE A 169 19.76 -7.23 2.51
CA ILE A 169 19.11 -5.92 2.70
C ILE A 169 19.96 -4.83 2.06
N ASN A 170 19.31 -3.97 1.28
CA ASN A 170 19.90 -2.78 0.70
C ASN A 170 19.82 -1.63 1.72
N ILE A 171 20.91 -1.37 2.43
CA ILE A 171 20.96 -0.36 3.48
C ILE A 171 20.66 1.05 2.94
N ASP A 172 21.14 1.39 1.75
CA ASP A 172 20.97 2.73 1.17
C ASP A 172 19.53 3.04 0.78
N LYS A 173 18.76 2.00 0.41
CA LYS A 173 17.33 2.14 0.06
C LYS A 173 16.41 1.89 1.24
N THR A 174 16.83 1.10 2.23
CA THR A 174 16.06 0.85 3.45
C THR A 174 16.01 2.11 4.28
N LYS A 175 14.80 2.52 4.66
CA LYS A 175 14.56 3.76 5.42
C LYS A 175 13.71 3.46 6.62
N TYR A 176 13.76 4.34 7.64
CA TYR A 176 12.83 4.25 8.76
C TYR A 176 12.21 5.59 9.10
N MET A 177 11.06 5.54 9.74
CA MET A 177 10.38 6.67 10.33
C MET A 177 9.83 6.28 11.70
N PHE A 178 9.56 7.27 12.55
CA PHE A 178 9.04 7.00 13.89
C PHE A 178 8.07 8.09 14.35
N TYR A 179 7.27 7.74 15.34
CA TYR A 179 6.32 8.62 16.01
C TYR A 179 6.47 8.51 17.52
N ASN A 180 6.38 9.64 18.22
CA ASN A 180 6.31 9.73 19.68
C ASN A 180 7.43 8.99 20.42
N ILE A 181 8.61 8.87 19.84
CA ILE A 181 9.81 8.35 20.49
C ILE A 181 10.53 9.52 21.19
N PRO A 182 10.63 9.52 22.54
CA PRO A 182 11.42 10.51 23.25
C PRO A 182 12.90 10.33 22.89
N ARG A 183 13.54 11.37 22.36
CA ARG A 183 14.98 11.38 22.15
C ARG A 183 15.63 12.30 23.16
N PRO A 184 16.62 11.82 23.93
CA PRO A 184 17.48 12.71 24.70
C PRO A 184 18.15 13.72 23.78
N VAL A 185 18.28 14.95 24.21
CA VAL A 185 19.06 15.97 23.51
C VAL A 185 20.49 15.44 23.38
N ASN A 186 20.99 15.26 22.14
CA ASN A 186 22.28 14.64 21.78
C ASN A 186 22.29 13.09 21.69
N SER A 187 21.16 12.38 21.68
CA SER A 187 21.21 10.96 21.36
C SER A 187 21.25 10.76 19.85
N ASP A 188 22.22 9.96 19.40
CA ASP A 188 22.31 9.48 18.01
C ASP A 188 21.61 8.12 17.85
N GLU A 189 20.49 7.96 18.56
CA GLU A 189 19.72 6.72 18.56
C GLU A 189 19.03 6.54 17.20
N ARG A 190 19.51 5.55 16.45
CA ARG A 190 19.05 5.21 15.08
C ARG A 190 18.75 3.73 14.98
N VAL A 191 18.02 3.36 13.96
CA VAL A 191 17.88 1.95 13.57
C VAL A 191 19.16 1.50 12.86
N PHE A 192 19.73 0.38 13.30
CA PHE A 192 20.94 -0.20 12.72
C PHE A 192 20.65 -1.55 12.10
N VAL A 193 21.31 -1.84 10.98
CA VAL A 193 21.32 -3.16 10.33
C VAL A 193 22.75 -3.45 9.89
N ASN A 194 23.30 -4.61 10.25
CA ASN A 194 24.68 -5.00 9.96
C ASN A 194 25.72 -3.95 10.38
N GLY A 195 25.50 -3.31 11.54
CA GLY A 195 26.37 -2.27 12.10
C GLY A 195 26.31 -0.93 11.38
N LYS A 196 25.44 -0.75 10.40
CA LYS A 196 25.23 0.51 9.67
C LYS A 196 23.90 1.16 10.05
N PRO A 197 23.87 2.48 10.28
CA PRO A 197 22.64 3.20 10.55
C PRO A 197 21.78 3.31 9.29
N LEU A 198 20.46 3.14 9.44
CA LEU A 198 19.49 3.42 8.39
C LEU A 198 19.22 4.93 8.31
N GLU A 199 18.80 5.40 7.14
CA GLU A 199 18.36 6.78 6.95
C GLU A 199 16.96 6.99 7.52
N GLU A 200 16.84 8.04 8.34
CA GLU A 200 15.58 8.50 8.87
C GLU A 200 14.85 9.38 7.86
N VAL A 201 13.54 9.14 7.71
CA VAL A 201 12.68 9.92 6.81
C VAL A 201 11.41 10.37 7.53
N ASN A 202 10.88 11.54 7.15
CA ASN A 202 9.62 12.06 7.71
C ASN A 202 8.38 11.48 7.03
N ASP A 203 8.52 10.90 5.84
CA ASP A 203 7.45 10.28 5.08
C ASP A 203 8.06 9.34 4.03
N PHE A 204 7.39 8.23 3.78
CA PHE A 204 7.86 7.21 2.85
C PHE A 204 6.78 6.84 1.85
N LYS A 205 7.20 6.53 0.62
CA LYS A 205 6.30 6.06 -0.44
C LYS A 205 6.22 4.53 -0.40
N TYR A 206 5.26 4.00 0.35
CA TYR A 206 5.01 2.57 0.47
C TYR A 206 3.92 2.14 -0.52
N LEU A 207 4.18 1.09 -1.30
CA LEU A 207 3.27 0.56 -2.34
C LEU A 207 2.69 1.66 -3.24
N GLY A 208 3.52 2.62 -3.57
CA GLY A 208 3.14 3.73 -4.43
C GLY A 208 2.36 4.87 -3.77
N SER A 209 2.05 4.83 -2.46
CA SER A 209 1.32 5.87 -1.70
C SER A 209 2.18 6.45 -0.58
N TYR A 210 2.14 7.76 -0.36
CA TYR A 210 2.78 8.39 0.81
C TYR A 210 1.91 8.17 2.04
N ILE A 211 2.46 7.47 3.05
CA ILE A 211 1.66 6.96 4.17
C ILE A 211 1.49 7.95 5.31
N ALA A 212 2.49 8.81 5.57
CA ALA A 212 2.44 9.78 6.65
C ALA A 212 1.54 10.98 6.33
N SER A 213 1.44 11.37 5.06
CA SER A 213 0.72 12.57 4.65
C SER A 213 -0.19 12.36 3.45
N THR A 214 -1.50 12.28 3.71
CA THR A 214 -2.52 12.25 2.66
C THR A 214 -2.42 13.44 1.70
N SER A 215 -2.17 14.65 2.22
CA SER A 215 -2.04 15.86 1.38
C SER A 215 -0.83 15.80 0.44
N ARG A 216 0.29 15.20 0.89
CA ARG A 216 1.47 14.97 0.04
C ARG A 216 1.18 13.95 -1.05
N ASP A 217 0.52 12.84 -0.70
CA ASP A 217 0.12 11.81 -1.64
C ASP A 217 -0.77 12.40 -2.75
N ILE A 218 -1.79 13.18 -2.40
CA ILE A 218 -2.66 13.89 -3.33
C ILE A 218 -1.86 14.82 -4.25
N ASN A 219 -0.89 15.57 -3.74
CA ASN A 219 -0.09 16.49 -4.55
C ASN A 219 0.75 15.75 -5.59
N VAL A 220 1.33 14.63 -5.22
CA VAL A 220 2.07 13.76 -6.16
C VAL A 220 1.13 13.16 -7.21
N ARG A 221 -0.04 12.65 -6.78
CA ARG A 221 -1.05 12.09 -7.69
C ARG A 221 -1.56 13.10 -8.70
N LYS A 222 -1.80 14.35 -8.28
CA LYS A 222 -2.15 15.45 -9.20
C LYS A 222 -1.10 15.63 -10.29
N GLY A 223 0.18 15.65 -9.92
CA GLY A 223 1.27 15.78 -10.88
C GLY A 223 1.33 14.61 -11.89
N LEU A 224 1.22 13.38 -11.39
CA LEU A 224 1.21 12.18 -12.24
C LEU A 224 -0.01 12.14 -13.17
N ALA A 225 -1.20 12.50 -12.67
CA ALA A 225 -2.42 12.56 -13.48
C ALA A 225 -2.35 13.63 -14.56
N TRP A 226 -1.71 14.79 -14.29
CA TRP A 226 -1.43 15.80 -15.31
C TRP A 226 -0.50 15.29 -16.41
N LYS A 227 0.56 14.54 -16.05
CA LYS A 227 1.44 13.90 -17.03
C LYS A 227 0.67 12.90 -17.89
N ALA A 228 -0.13 12.03 -17.28
CA ALA A 228 -0.99 11.09 -17.99
C ALA A 228 -2.00 11.80 -18.91
N LEU A 229 -2.59 12.91 -18.46
CA LEU A 229 -3.49 13.71 -19.28
C LEU A 229 -2.77 14.32 -20.50
N GLN A 230 -1.55 14.83 -20.30
CA GLN A 230 -0.76 15.45 -21.38
C GLN A 230 -0.30 14.43 -22.41
N SER A 231 0.07 13.22 -22.01
CA SER A 231 0.44 12.16 -22.95
C SER A 231 -0.68 11.74 -23.90
N LEU A 232 -1.91 12.09 -23.55
CA LEU A 232 -3.12 11.79 -24.34
C LEU A 232 -3.66 13.01 -25.11
N ASP A 233 -2.88 14.08 -25.27
CA ASP A 233 -3.32 15.35 -25.91
C ASP A 233 -3.86 15.17 -27.33
N VAL A 234 -3.36 14.19 -28.07
CA VAL A 234 -3.86 13.88 -29.43
C VAL A 234 -5.35 13.51 -29.40
N PHE A 235 -5.78 12.74 -28.39
CA PHE A 235 -7.18 12.35 -28.22
C PHE A 235 -8.05 13.56 -27.80
N TRP A 236 -7.54 14.43 -26.94
CA TRP A 236 -8.30 15.61 -26.48
C TRP A 236 -8.55 16.63 -27.60
N LYS A 237 -7.62 16.74 -28.54
CA LYS A 237 -7.71 17.65 -29.69
C LYS A 237 -8.48 17.07 -30.88
N SER A 238 -8.79 15.78 -30.87
CA SER A 238 -9.54 15.12 -31.94
C SER A 238 -11.04 15.42 -31.89
N ASP A 239 -11.78 15.14 -32.96
CA ASP A 239 -13.23 15.29 -33.07
C ASP A 239 -14.04 14.19 -32.41
N MET A 240 -13.43 13.42 -31.50
CA MET A 240 -14.11 12.38 -30.74
C MET A 240 -15.26 12.93 -29.90
N SER A 241 -16.33 12.15 -29.79
CA SER A 241 -17.48 12.51 -28.97
C SER A 241 -17.10 12.66 -27.49
N LYS A 242 -17.81 13.53 -26.75
CA LYS A 242 -17.62 13.69 -25.29
C LYS A 242 -17.68 12.35 -24.56
N LYS A 243 -18.55 11.41 -24.97
CA LYS A 243 -18.69 10.09 -24.38
C LYS A 243 -17.38 9.26 -24.49
N ILE A 244 -16.73 9.29 -25.64
CA ILE A 244 -15.46 8.58 -25.86
C ILE A 244 -14.33 9.25 -25.04
N LYS A 245 -14.21 10.57 -25.10
CA LYS A 245 -13.22 11.34 -24.31
C LYS A 245 -13.38 11.06 -22.80
N THR A 246 -14.61 11.04 -22.29
CA THR A 246 -14.91 10.69 -20.90
C THR A 246 -14.45 9.26 -20.57
N LYS A 247 -14.70 8.30 -21.45
CA LYS A 247 -14.28 6.91 -21.25
C LYS A 247 -12.75 6.81 -21.17
N ILE A 248 -12.03 7.46 -22.10
CA ILE A 248 -10.56 7.49 -22.09
C ILE A 248 -10.04 8.13 -20.79
N PHE A 249 -10.59 9.30 -20.41
CA PHE A 249 -10.20 9.98 -19.18
C PHE A 249 -10.40 9.09 -17.94
N ARG A 250 -11.56 8.47 -17.81
CA ARG A 250 -11.88 7.59 -16.66
C ARG A 250 -11.09 6.28 -16.63
N THR A 251 -10.59 5.85 -17.79
CA THR A 251 -9.79 4.62 -17.86
C THR A 251 -8.29 4.87 -17.68
N ALA A 252 -7.77 5.99 -18.20
CA ALA A 252 -6.32 6.22 -18.26
C ALA A 252 -5.82 7.30 -17.30
N VAL A 253 -6.62 8.32 -16.98
CA VAL A 253 -6.17 9.47 -16.16
C VAL A 253 -6.73 9.40 -14.74
N GLU A 254 -8.03 9.17 -14.58
CA GLU A 254 -8.70 9.12 -13.27
C GLU A 254 -8.08 8.05 -12.34
N PRO A 255 -7.73 6.82 -12.78
CA PRO A 255 -7.09 5.83 -11.90
C PRO A 255 -5.71 6.27 -11.41
N VAL A 256 -4.96 7.07 -12.17
CA VAL A 256 -3.69 7.63 -11.74
C VAL A 256 -3.90 8.68 -10.64
N LEU A 257 -4.90 9.54 -10.79
CA LEU A 257 -5.27 10.54 -9.78
C LEU A 257 -5.77 9.90 -8.49
N LEU A 258 -6.59 8.86 -8.60
CA LEU A 258 -7.31 8.23 -7.50
C LEU A 258 -6.67 6.92 -7.01
N TYR A 259 -5.41 6.69 -7.29
CA TYR A 259 -4.71 5.52 -6.75
C TYR A 259 -4.57 5.64 -5.23
N GLY A 260 -5.02 4.65 -4.49
CA GLY A 260 -4.99 4.64 -3.03
C GLY A 260 -6.00 5.60 -2.36
N ALA A 261 -6.86 6.28 -3.14
CA ALA A 261 -7.82 7.26 -2.64
C ALA A 261 -8.84 6.65 -1.64
N GLU A 262 -9.04 5.35 -1.71
CA GLU A 262 -9.87 4.58 -0.79
C GLU A 262 -9.39 4.67 0.66
N THR A 263 -8.08 4.93 0.87
CA THR A 263 -7.42 4.98 2.19
C THR A 263 -7.23 6.40 2.72
N TRP A 264 -7.64 7.44 1.97
CA TRP A 264 -7.37 8.83 2.33
C TRP A 264 -8.30 9.36 3.42
N THR A 265 -7.71 10.01 4.41
CA THR A 265 -8.40 10.84 5.40
C THR A 265 -8.36 12.31 4.95
N LEU A 266 -9.35 12.69 4.13
CA LEU A 266 -9.36 13.99 3.45
C LEU A 266 -9.69 15.16 4.40
N LYS A 267 -8.87 16.22 4.33
CA LYS A 267 -9.17 17.52 4.93
C LYS A 267 -10.00 18.36 3.96
N LYS A 268 -10.73 19.36 4.45
CA LYS A 268 -11.51 20.29 3.58
C LYS A 268 -10.66 20.96 2.49
N ALA A 269 -9.38 21.26 2.77
CA ALA A 269 -8.45 21.81 1.79
C ALA A 269 -8.11 20.81 0.68
N ASP A 270 -7.93 19.53 1.02
CA ASP A 270 -7.65 18.47 0.05
C ASP A 270 -8.83 18.25 -0.89
N ILE A 271 -10.06 18.26 -0.35
CA ILE A 271 -11.30 18.18 -1.12
C ILE A 271 -11.36 19.29 -2.18
N ARG A 272 -11.19 20.55 -1.75
CA ARG A 272 -11.19 21.70 -2.68
C ARG A 272 -10.09 21.60 -3.74
N ALA A 273 -8.90 21.14 -3.34
CA ALA A 273 -7.78 20.98 -4.26
C ALA A 273 -8.04 19.88 -5.30
N LEU A 274 -8.66 18.76 -4.92
CA LEU A 274 -9.04 17.68 -5.82
C LEU A 274 -10.13 18.11 -6.79
N ASP A 275 -11.21 18.73 -6.31
CA ASP A 275 -12.31 19.23 -7.15
C ASP A 275 -11.81 20.26 -8.17
N GLY A 276 -10.96 21.19 -7.72
CA GLY A 276 -10.37 22.19 -8.62
C GLY A 276 -9.46 21.59 -9.69
N VAL A 277 -8.67 20.57 -9.36
CA VAL A 277 -7.81 19.87 -10.33
C VAL A 277 -8.66 19.06 -11.29
N TYR A 278 -9.61 18.29 -10.80
CA TYR A 278 -10.48 17.45 -11.61
C TYR A 278 -11.29 18.28 -12.61
N THR A 279 -11.86 19.39 -12.16
CA THR A 279 -12.56 20.36 -13.01
C THR A 279 -11.66 20.89 -14.14
N ARG A 280 -10.41 21.27 -13.82
CA ARG A 280 -9.45 21.75 -14.83
C ARG A 280 -9.07 20.65 -15.83
N MET A 281 -8.91 19.41 -15.38
CA MET A 281 -8.66 18.27 -16.26
C MET A 281 -9.83 18.04 -17.22
N LEU A 282 -11.07 18.06 -16.73
CA LEU A 282 -12.25 17.91 -17.58
C LEU A 282 -12.37 19.05 -18.61
N ARG A 283 -12.07 20.31 -18.24
CA ARG A 283 -12.04 21.43 -19.19
C ARG A 283 -11.04 21.17 -20.31
N ARG A 284 -9.84 20.65 -20.00
CA ARG A 284 -8.84 20.30 -21.02
C ARG A 284 -9.31 19.14 -21.91
N VAL A 285 -9.90 18.10 -21.33
CA VAL A 285 -10.43 16.94 -22.07
C VAL A 285 -11.48 17.35 -23.10
N PHE A 286 -12.33 18.30 -22.74
CA PHE A 286 -13.44 18.76 -23.61
C PHE A 286 -13.09 19.99 -24.44
N GLY A 287 -11.88 20.55 -24.32
CA GLY A 287 -11.49 21.76 -25.03
C GLY A 287 -12.23 23.01 -24.58
N ILE A 288 -12.77 23.05 -23.35
CA ILE A 288 -13.57 24.17 -22.84
C ILE A 288 -12.64 25.17 -22.16
N SER A 289 -12.55 26.37 -22.76
CA SER A 289 -11.77 27.47 -22.19
C SER A 289 -12.41 27.98 -20.89
N TRP A 290 -11.61 28.40 -19.94
CA TRP A 290 -12.10 29.09 -18.73
C TRP A 290 -12.82 30.41 -19.08
N LYS A 291 -12.44 31.05 -20.18
CA LYS A 291 -13.06 32.29 -20.71
C LYS A 291 -14.49 32.08 -21.18
N SER A 292 -14.92 30.85 -21.44
CA SER A 292 -16.29 30.57 -21.90
C SER A 292 -17.33 30.66 -20.80
N HIS A 293 -16.91 30.85 -19.55
CA HIS A 293 -17.77 30.90 -18.35
C HIS A 293 -18.77 29.74 -18.24
N THR A 294 -18.43 28.58 -18.86
CA THR A 294 -19.28 27.38 -18.82
C THR A 294 -19.43 26.90 -17.37
N PRO A 295 -20.66 26.78 -16.84
CA PRO A 295 -20.91 26.29 -15.49
C PRO A 295 -20.36 24.86 -15.28
N ASN A 296 -19.96 24.55 -14.06
CA ASN A 296 -19.44 23.20 -13.75
C ASN A 296 -20.53 22.13 -13.93
N SER A 297 -21.80 22.41 -13.66
CA SER A 297 -22.91 21.49 -13.92
C SER A 297 -22.99 21.04 -15.38
N VAL A 298 -22.78 21.95 -16.32
CA VAL A 298 -22.73 21.66 -17.77
C VAL A 298 -21.45 20.94 -18.16
N LEU A 299 -20.33 21.29 -17.54
CA LEU A 299 -19.04 20.63 -17.76
C LEU A 299 -19.08 19.14 -17.34
N TYR A 300 -19.57 18.88 -16.14
CA TYR A 300 -19.63 17.54 -15.57
C TYR A 300 -20.70 16.68 -16.27
N GLY A 301 -21.87 17.24 -16.60
CA GLY A 301 -22.98 16.46 -17.14
C GLY A 301 -23.30 15.26 -16.24
N ASN A 302 -23.10 14.06 -16.75
CA ASN A 302 -23.31 12.81 -15.99
C ASN A 302 -22.04 12.29 -15.27
N ILE A 303 -20.95 13.05 -15.26
CA ILE A 303 -19.73 12.67 -14.55
C ILE A 303 -19.90 13.06 -13.08
N PRO A 304 -19.81 12.13 -12.13
CA PRO A 304 -19.91 12.46 -10.71
C PRO A 304 -18.73 13.34 -10.27
N PRO A 305 -18.91 14.19 -9.25
CA PRO A 305 -17.80 14.86 -8.59
C PRO A 305 -16.73 13.85 -8.13
N VAL A 306 -15.47 14.27 -8.16
CA VAL A 306 -14.37 13.37 -7.79
C VAL A 306 -14.47 12.92 -6.34
N THR A 307 -14.97 13.78 -5.47
CA THR A 307 -15.20 13.48 -4.05
C THR A 307 -16.25 12.39 -3.84
N ASP A 308 -17.33 12.38 -4.63
CA ASP A 308 -18.36 11.35 -4.59
C ASP A 308 -17.81 10.00 -5.10
N THR A 309 -16.94 10.06 -6.11
CA THR A 309 -16.23 8.88 -6.60
C THR A 309 -15.34 8.30 -5.52
N ILE A 310 -14.58 9.14 -4.80
CA ILE A 310 -13.71 8.71 -3.68
C ILE A 310 -14.55 8.12 -2.55
N LYS A 311 -15.63 8.80 -2.14
CA LYS A 311 -16.56 8.33 -1.11
C LYS A 311 -17.11 6.94 -1.45
N THR A 312 -17.61 6.76 -2.67
CA THR A 312 -18.15 5.48 -3.13
C THR A 312 -17.09 4.38 -3.11
N ARG A 313 -15.87 4.67 -3.58
CA ARG A 313 -14.75 3.71 -3.57
C ARG A 313 -14.36 3.34 -2.14
N ARG A 314 -14.23 4.32 -1.24
CA ARG A 314 -13.89 4.14 0.17
C ARG A 314 -14.89 3.25 0.90
N LEU A 315 -16.18 3.54 0.76
CA LEU A 315 -17.23 2.77 1.41
C LEU A 315 -17.27 1.31 0.91
N ARG A 316 -17.11 1.09 -0.39
CA ARG A 316 -17.00 -0.27 -0.96
C ARG A 316 -15.79 -1.00 -0.42
N PHE A 317 -14.64 -0.32 -0.38
CA PHE A 317 -13.39 -0.86 0.11
C PHE A 317 -13.46 -1.17 1.61
N ALA A 318 -13.97 -0.26 2.43
CA ALA A 318 -14.12 -0.47 3.86
C ALA A 318 -15.03 -1.67 4.18
N GLY A 319 -16.15 -1.84 3.47
CA GLY A 319 -16.99 -3.03 3.62
C GLY A 319 -16.30 -4.32 3.16
N HIS A 320 -15.41 -4.25 2.16
CA HIS A 320 -14.58 -5.40 1.79
C HIS A 320 -13.60 -5.75 2.90
N VAL A 321 -12.80 -4.78 3.36
CA VAL A 321 -11.80 -4.96 4.43
C VAL A 321 -12.44 -5.50 5.71
N TYR A 322 -13.61 -5.00 6.10
CA TYR A 322 -14.31 -5.45 7.31
C TYR A 322 -14.67 -6.95 7.31
N ARG A 323 -14.89 -7.52 6.13
CA ARG A 323 -15.22 -8.95 5.97
C ARG A 323 -14.01 -9.85 5.70
N LEU A 324 -12.80 -9.30 5.62
CA LEU A 324 -11.58 -10.12 5.57
C LEU A 324 -11.38 -10.78 6.94
N GLN A 325 -11.26 -12.10 6.95
CA GLN A 325 -10.98 -12.82 8.20
C GLN A 325 -9.47 -12.79 8.48
N ASP A 326 -9.12 -12.58 9.74
CA ASP A 326 -7.76 -12.68 10.27
C ASP A 326 -6.68 -11.81 9.57
N GLN A 327 -7.11 -10.76 8.84
CA GLN A 327 -6.19 -9.85 8.17
C GLN A 327 -5.88 -8.61 9.04
N PRO A 328 -4.61 -8.12 9.06
CA PRO A 328 -4.24 -6.91 9.81
C PRO A 328 -5.12 -5.70 9.49
N ALA A 329 -5.46 -5.48 8.21
CA ALA A 329 -6.32 -4.38 7.80
C ALA A 329 -7.72 -4.45 8.42
N GLN A 330 -8.28 -5.65 8.57
CA GLN A 330 -9.59 -5.86 9.22
C GLN A 330 -9.50 -5.56 10.72
N GLN A 331 -8.48 -6.07 11.41
CA GLN A 331 -8.28 -5.83 12.83
C GLN A 331 -8.09 -4.34 13.13
N LEU A 332 -7.36 -3.63 12.27
CA LEU A 332 -7.04 -2.22 12.43
C LEU A 332 -8.15 -1.26 11.99
N LEU A 333 -9.11 -1.70 11.19
CA LEU A 333 -10.11 -0.81 10.56
C LEU A 333 -10.84 0.08 11.59
N PHE A 334 -11.30 -0.51 12.70
CA PHE A 334 -11.96 0.20 13.80
C PHE A 334 -11.21 0.07 15.12
N TRP A 335 -9.97 -0.39 15.08
CA TRP A 335 -9.16 -0.52 16.27
C TRP A 335 -8.86 0.86 16.87
N GLN A 336 -8.93 0.92 18.19
CA GLN A 336 -8.45 2.03 19.01
C GLN A 336 -7.65 1.45 20.16
N PRO A 337 -6.51 2.04 20.52
CA PRO A 337 -5.74 1.57 21.65
C PRO A 337 -6.47 1.80 22.97
N SER A 338 -6.37 0.83 23.88
CA SER A 338 -6.86 0.94 25.26
C SER A 338 -5.84 1.60 26.20
N TYR A 339 -4.65 1.94 25.70
CA TYR A 339 -3.52 2.51 26.43
C TYR A 339 -2.97 3.72 25.66
N GLY A 340 -2.04 4.43 26.28
CA GLY A 340 -1.48 5.65 25.73
C GLY A 340 -2.15 6.91 26.27
N ARG A 341 -1.55 8.06 25.96
CA ARG A 341 -2.06 9.37 26.38
C ARG A 341 -2.68 10.05 25.18
N ARG A 342 -3.95 10.38 25.28
CA ARG A 342 -4.64 11.11 24.22
C ARG A 342 -3.96 12.45 23.94
N TYR A 343 -3.74 12.78 22.67
CA TYR A 343 -3.19 14.06 22.25
C TYR A 343 -4.03 15.21 22.81
N GLN A 344 -3.35 16.20 23.39
CA GLN A 344 -4.02 17.41 23.91
C GLN A 344 -4.26 18.36 22.74
N GLY A 345 -5.51 18.63 22.45
CA GLY A 345 -5.93 19.50 21.36
C GLY A 345 -7.01 18.85 20.47
N ARG A 346 -7.24 19.41 19.29
CA ARG A 346 -8.18 18.83 18.34
C ARG A 346 -7.63 17.50 17.81
N PRO A 347 -8.32 16.36 18.02
CA PRO A 347 -7.87 15.07 17.53
C PRO A 347 -7.66 15.09 16.01
N HIS A 348 -6.65 14.38 15.56
CA HIS A 348 -6.49 14.14 14.12
C HIS A 348 -7.61 13.22 13.62
N LYS A 349 -8.19 13.60 12.49
CA LYS A 349 -9.24 12.82 11.85
C LYS A 349 -8.72 11.45 11.43
N THR A 350 -9.42 10.40 11.81
CA THR A 350 -9.09 9.01 11.50
C THR A 350 -9.93 8.47 10.35
N PHE A 351 -9.57 7.33 9.83
CA PHE A 351 -10.35 6.65 8.79
C PHE A 351 -11.77 6.26 9.26
N PRO A 352 -12.00 5.74 10.48
CA PRO A 352 -13.35 5.56 11.03
C PRO A 352 -14.19 6.85 11.09
N ASP A 353 -13.58 7.98 11.46
CA ASP A 353 -14.28 9.28 11.47
C ASP A 353 -14.78 9.65 10.06
N VAL A 354 -13.95 9.36 9.04
CA VAL A 354 -14.34 9.60 7.64
C VAL A 354 -15.50 8.69 7.23
N LEU A 355 -15.49 7.42 7.65
CA LEU A 355 -16.60 6.50 7.38
C LEU A 355 -17.91 6.98 8.06
N GLN A 356 -17.81 7.49 9.27
CA GLN A 356 -18.95 8.06 10.00
C GLN A 356 -19.48 9.32 9.29
N GLU A 357 -18.62 10.23 8.86
CA GLU A 357 -19.02 11.38 8.05
C GLU A 357 -19.64 10.99 6.70
N ASP A 358 -19.06 10.00 6.04
CA ASP A 358 -19.52 9.55 4.71
C ASP A 358 -20.90 8.85 4.80
N THR A 359 -21.20 8.18 5.88
CA THR A 359 -22.45 7.43 6.07
C THR A 359 -23.48 8.18 6.88
N GLY A 360 -23.08 9.09 7.77
CA GLY A 360 -23.94 9.72 8.77
C GLY A 360 -24.43 8.75 9.85
N LEU A 361 -23.78 7.58 9.99
CA LEU A 361 -24.17 6.53 10.93
C LEU A 361 -23.14 6.37 12.05
N GLU A 362 -23.61 5.92 13.23
CA GLU A 362 -22.72 5.55 14.32
C GLU A 362 -21.87 4.30 13.99
N PRO A 363 -20.65 4.18 14.56
CA PRO A 363 -19.70 3.11 14.23
C PRO A 363 -20.28 1.70 14.36
N ASP A 364 -21.07 1.43 15.38
CA ASP A 364 -21.66 0.10 15.59
C ASP A 364 -22.68 -0.26 14.50
N LYS A 365 -23.46 0.72 14.05
CA LYS A 365 -24.38 0.53 12.93
C LYS A 365 -23.64 0.30 11.61
N ILE A 366 -22.53 1.00 11.40
CA ILE A 366 -21.63 0.80 10.25
C ILE A 366 -21.10 -0.63 10.26
N ARG A 367 -20.57 -1.11 11.41
CA ARG A 367 -20.05 -2.48 11.57
C ARG A 367 -21.12 -3.52 11.28
N LEU A 368 -22.33 -3.32 11.83
CA LEU A 368 -23.46 -4.23 11.61
C LEU A 368 -23.86 -4.32 10.13
N LEU A 369 -23.89 -3.20 9.41
CA LEU A 369 -24.20 -3.19 7.99
C LEU A 369 -23.05 -3.82 7.15
N MET A 370 -21.80 -3.55 7.51
CA MET A 370 -20.63 -4.09 6.79
C MET A 370 -20.46 -5.60 6.94
N SER A 371 -20.95 -6.20 8.03
CA SER A 371 -20.89 -7.64 8.25
C SER A 371 -21.68 -8.44 7.22
N ASP A 372 -22.76 -7.85 6.68
CA ASP A 372 -23.59 -8.44 5.64
C ASP A 372 -23.34 -7.73 4.30
N ARG A 373 -22.80 -8.49 3.32
CA ARG A 373 -22.43 -7.95 2.00
C ARG A 373 -23.62 -7.36 1.24
N ASP A 374 -24.76 -7.99 1.32
CA ASP A 374 -25.92 -7.56 0.55
C ASP A 374 -26.60 -6.35 1.20
N LYS A 375 -26.74 -6.33 2.53
CA LYS A 375 -27.23 -5.15 3.25
C LYS A 375 -26.32 -3.94 3.04
N TRP A 376 -24.99 -4.13 3.06
CA TRP A 376 -24.06 -3.06 2.79
C TRP A 376 -24.17 -2.54 1.37
N ARG A 377 -24.25 -3.43 0.37
CA ARG A 377 -24.45 -3.04 -1.04
C ARG A 377 -25.76 -2.30 -1.25
N GLU A 378 -26.85 -2.76 -0.61
CA GLU A 378 -28.13 -2.09 -0.67
C GLU A 378 -28.10 -0.69 -0.05
N ALA A 379 -27.44 -0.53 1.11
CA ALA A 379 -27.24 0.77 1.75
C ALA A 379 -26.45 1.74 0.87
N LEU A 380 -25.46 1.25 0.12
CA LEU A 380 -24.69 2.05 -0.85
C LEU A 380 -25.47 2.43 -2.10
N THR A 381 -26.44 1.60 -2.55
CA THR A 381 -27.23 1.86 -3.77
C THR A 381 -28.44 2.72 -3.53
N ARG A 382 -29.08 2.65 -2.37
CA ARG A 382 -30.29 3.41 -2.02
C ARG A 382 -30.07 4.91 -1.84
N ASN A 383 -28.87 5.46 -2.11
CA ASN A 383 -28.53 6.85 -1.79
C ASN A 383 -28.83 7.27 -0.33
N SER A 384 -28.97 6.32 0.58
CA SER A 384 -29.29 6.57 1.99
C SER A 384 -28.23 7.41 2.72
N PHE A 385 -27.07 7.57 2.11
CA PHE A 385 -25.96 8.39 2.63
C PHE A 385 -25.81 9.74 1.92
N HIS A 386 -26.69 10.10 0.95
CA HIS A 386 -26.60 11.33 0.17
C HIS A 386 -27.63 12.41 0.56
N SER A 387 -28.53 12.13 1.51
CA SER A 387 -29.70 12.98 1.77
C SER A 387 -29.52 14.07 2.83
N ASN A 388 -28.32 14.35 3.35
CA ASN A 388 -28.12 15.40 4.35
C ASN A 388 -26.98 16.37 3.97
N GLY A 389 -27.15 17.09 2.86
CA GLY A 389 -26.15 18.07 2.41
C GLY A 389 -26.70 19.14 1.47
N SER A 390 -27.98 19.52 1.64
CA SER A 390 -28.55 20.67 0.91
C SER A 390 -29.44 21.45 1.86
N THR A 391 -28.86 22.29 2.66
CA THR A 391 -29.43 23.55 3.14
C THR A 391 -28.29 24.54 3.33
#